data_64db94fa198fe89a14d9c22375376a07
#
_entry.id   64db94fa198fe89a14d9c22375376a07
#
_cell.length_a   1.000
_cell.length_b   1.000
_cell.length_c   1.000
_cell.angle_alpha   90.00
_cell.angle_beta   90.00
_cell.angle_gamma   90.00
#
_symmetry.space_group_name_H-M   'P 1'
#
loop_
_entity.id
_entity.type
_entity.pdbx_description
1 polymer ?
#
loop_
_entity_poly.entity_id
_entity_poly.type
_entity_poly.pdbx_seq_one_letter_code
_entity_poly.pdbx_strand_id
1 'polypeptide(L)'
;MISREEYITSSLELHLFWGRIMKEHSLFLEAGFTPKNTKLSKEAEHYKIAFEKLLLDTAKLSNGRIRESVIDSGEIFTEYTLETEKKTKYYTGIDINHNITLMEEKLDCKTKNNIDGKLATNIKNLNVRAIKLVDGLIDLKIDRKSVV
;
A
#
# COMPACT_ATOMS: atom_id res chain seq x y z
N MET A 1 -19.23 17.29 9.99
CA MET A 1 -17.77 17.50 10.08
C MET A 1 -17.18 16.26 10.74
N ILE A 2 -16.22 15.62 10.13
CA ILE A 2 -15.54 14.45 10.73
C ILE A 2 -14.61 14.92 11.86
N SER A 3 -14.51 14.12 12.91
CA SER A 3 -13.57 14.38 14.00
C SER A 3 -12.13 14.13 13.54
N ARG A 4 -11.16 14.70 14.28
CA ARG A 4 -9.75 14.43 14.02
C ARG A 4 -9.41 12.94 14.14
N GLU A 5 -10.04 12.27 15.09
CA GLU A 5 -9.89 10.83 15.28
C GLU A 5 -10.42 10.03 14.09
N GLU A 6 -11.61 10.33 13.61
CA GLU A 6 -12.17 9.71 12.40
C GLU A 6 -11.31 9.95 11.18
N TYR A 7 -10.78 11.16 10.99
CA TYR A 7 -9.88 11.49 9.91
C TYR A 7 -8.63 10.60 9.92
N ILE A 8 -7.99 10.45 11.09
CA ILE A 8 -6.79 9.63 11.26
C ILE A 8 -7.10 8.16 10.99
N THR A 9 -8.10 7.59 11.65
CA THR A 9 -8.48 6.18 11.51
C THR A 9 -8.86 5.86 10.06
N SER A 10 -9.73 6.66 9.46
CA SER A 10 -10.17 6.45 8.07
C SER A 10 -9.04 6.59 7.06
N SER A 11 -8.12 7.54 7.27
CA SER A 11 -6.94 7.69 6.39
C SER A 11 -6.03 6.48 6.48
N LEU A 12 -5.75 5.97 7.67
CA LEU A 12 -4.90 4.78 7.87
C LEU A 12 -5.54 3.54 7.23
N GLU A 13 -6.81 3.29 7.47
CA GLU A 13 -7.56 2.17 6.88
C GLU A 13 -7.59 2.26 5.34
N LEU A 14 -7.81 3.45 4.80
CA LEU A 14 -7.79 3.72 3.37
C LEU A 14 -6.43 3.37 2.75
N HIS A 15 -5.33 3.79 3.39
CA HIS A 15 -3.98 3.52 2.88
C HIS A 15 -3.57 2.05 3.02
N LEU A 16 -3.99 1.35 4.07
CA LEU A 16 -3.75 -0.09 4.20
C LEU A 16 -4.44 -0.86 3.08
N PHE A 17 -5.63 -0.47 2.70
CA PHE A 17 -6.40 -1.10 1.62
C PHE A 17 -5.88 -0.69 0.23
N TRP A 18 -5.99 0.59 -0.11
CA TRP A 18 -5.63 1.08 -1.44
C TRP A 18 -4.13 1.05 -1.72
N GLY A 19 -3.30 1.27 -0.71
CA GLY A 19 -1.84 1.15 -0.84
C GLY A 19 -1.43 -0.25 -1.29
N ARG A 20 -2.06 -1.28 -0.75
CA ARG A 20 -1.85 -2.67 -1.19
C ARG A 20 -2.30 -2.88 -2.63
N ILE A 21 -3.50 -2.43 -2.98
CA ILE A 21 -4.02 -2.55 -4.35
C ILE A 21 -3.09 -1.85 -5.35
N MET A 22 -2.61 -0.65 -5.03
CA MET A 22 -1.70 0.09 -5.91
C MET A 22 -0.32 -0.57 -6.01
N LYS A 23 0.19 -1.12 -4.92
CA LYS A 23 1.41 -1.94 -4.93
C LYS A 23 1.27 -3.14 -5.86
N GLU A 24 0.18 -3.87 -5.75
CA GLU A 24 -0.08 -5.06 -6.57
C GLU A 24 -0.31 -4.70 -8.04
N HIS A 25 -1.00 -3.61 -8.33
CA HIS A 25 -1.13 -3.10 -9.69
C HIS A 25 0.23 -2.74 -10.30
N SER A 26 1.13 -2.16 -9.52
CA SER A 26 2.50 -1.86 -9.97
C SER A 26 3.29 -3.14 -10.25
N LEU A 27 3.14 -4.17 -9.40
CA LEU A 27 3.69 -5.51 -9.61
C LEU A 27 3.19 -6.15 -10.91
N PHE A 28 1.89 -6.06 -11.18
CA PHE A 28 1.31 -6.63 -12.40
C PHE A 28 1.79 -5.89 -13.65
N LEU A 29 1.98 -4.58 -13.58
CA LEU A 29 2.58 -3.81 -14.67
C LEU A 29 4.04 -4.22 -14.90
N GLU A 30 4.83 -4.34 -13.84
CA GLU A 30 6.23 -4.80 -13.91
C GLU A 30 6.32 -6.18 -14.57
N ALA A 31 5.49 -7.12 -14.14
CA ALA A 31 5.43 -8.49 -14.69
C ALA A 31 4.92 -8.55 -16.14
N GLY A 32 4.08 -7.61 -16.53
CA GLY A 32 3.42 -7.59 -17.84
C GLY A 32 4.23 -6.93 -18.95
N PHE A 33 5.29 -6.18 -18.64
CA PHE A 33 6.14 -5.58 -19.67
C PHE A 33 7.11 -6.59 -20.28
N THR A 34 7.26 -6.54 -21.59
CA THR A 34 8.23 -7.35 -22.33
C THR A 34 9.64 -6.77 -22.22
N PRO A 35 10.69 -7.56 -22.55
CA PRO A 35 12.07 -7.06 -22.59
C PRO A 35 12.28 -5.82 -23.46
N LYS A 36 11.44 -5.58 -24.45
CA LYS A 36 11.45 -4.37 -25.29
C LYS A 36 11.13 -3.11 -24.47
N ASN A 37 10.32 -3.25 -23.44
CA ASN A 37 9.79 -2.16 -22.62
C ASN A 37 10.47 -2.08 -21.24
N THR A 38 11.77 -2.34 -21.17
CA THR A 38 12.54 -2.36 -19.93
C THR A 38 12.41 -1.06 -19.12
N LYS A 39 12.35 0.09 -19.79
CA LYS A 39 12.18 1.39 -19.11
C LYS A 39 10.85 1.44 -18.36
N LEU A 40 9.75 1.05 -18.99
CA LEU A 40 8.41 1.03 -18.38
C LEU A 40 8.33 0.00 -17.24
N SER A 41 8.99 -1.15 -17.40
CA SER A 41 9.09 -2.14 -16.32
C SER A 41 9.79 -1.59 -15.08
N LYS A 42 10.89 -0.87 -15.26
CA LYS A 42 11.60 -0.20 -14.15
C LYS A 42 10.80 0.92 -13.51
N GLU A 43 10.01 1.65 -14.28
CA GLU A 43 9.09 2.65 -13.73
C GLU A 43 8.00 1.99 -12.88
N ALA A 44 7.44 0.87 -13.34
CA ALA A 44 6.48 0.08 -12.56
C ALA A 44 7.09 -0.45 -11.26
N GLU A 45 8.32 -0.98 -11.30
CA GLU A 45 9.08 -1.38 -10.12
C GLU A 45 9.28 -0.21 -9.13
N HIS A 46 9.61 0.97 -9.65
CA HIS A 46 9.74 2.18 -8.83
C HIS A 46 8.45 2.49 -8.07
N TYR A 47 7.29 2.45 -8.73
CA TYR A 47 6.01 2.66 -8.06
C TYR A 47 5.68 1.55 -7.06
N LYS A 48 5.96 0.30 -7.37
CA LYS A 48 5.81 -0.82 -6.43
C LYS A 48 6.57 -0.54 -5.13
N ILE A 49 7.85 -0.19 -5.23
CA ILE A 49 8.70 0.12 -4.08
C ILE A 49 8.19 1.36 -3.32
N ALA A 50 7.72 2.37 -4.03
CA ALA A 50 7.17 3.58 -3.41
C ALA A 50 5.88 3.30 -2.63
N PHE A 51 4.98 2.45 -3.15
CA PHE A 51 3.79 2.01 -2.44
C PHE A 51 4.11 1.06 -1.28
N GLU A 52 5.14 0.21 -1.40
CA GLU A 52 5.63 -0.59 -0.28
C GLU A 52 6.11 0.29 0.88
N LYS A 53 6.84 1.36 0.60
CA LYS A 53 7.26 2.34 1.62
C LYS A 53 6.06 3.06 2.25
N LEU A 54 5.09 3.46 1.44
CA LEU A 54 3.85 4.07 1.94
C LEU A 54 3.11 3.13 2.89
N LEU A 55 2.94 1.86 2.50
CA LEU A 55 2.31 0.82 3.32
C LEU A 55 3.07 0.58 4.62
N LEU A 56 4.39 0.47 4.56
CA LEU A 56 5.22 0.26 5.73
C LEU A 56 5.07 1.40 6.74
N ASP A 57 5.09 2.64 6.28
CA ASP A 57 4.89 3.82 7.13
C ASP A 57 3.47 3.86 7.69
N THR A 58 2.48 3.50 6.88
CA THR A 58 1.08 3.39 7.31
C THR A 58 0.91 2.32 8.38
N ALA A 59 1.45 1.12 8.18
CA ALA A 59 1.36 0.03 9.14
C ALA A 59 1.98 0.39 10.50
N LYS A 60 3.13 1.08 10.50
CA LYS A 60 3.76 1.58 11.73
C LYS A 60 2.86 2.54 12.53
N LEU A 61 2.09 3.38 11.86
CA LEU A 61 1.18 4.33 12.47
C LEU A 61 -0.17 3.71 12.84
N SER A 62 -0.51 2.56 12.25
CA SER A 62 -1.83 1.94 12.36
C SER A 62 -2.05 1.13 13.61
N ASN A 63 -0.98 0.64 14.26
CA ASN A 63 -1.11 -0.24 15.40
C ASN A 63 -1.90 0.40 16.55
N GLY A 64 -2.98 -0.24 16.98
CA GLY A 64 -3.89 0.26 18.01
C GLY A 64 -4.80 1.40 17.55
N ARG A 65 -4.94 1.65 16.22
CA ARG A 65 -5.75 2.74 15.65
C ARG A 65 -6.73 2.30 14.59
N ILE A 66 -6.74 1.03 14.24
CA ILE A 66 -7.60 0.45 13.19
C ILE A 66 -8.82 -0.20 13.83
N ARG A 67 -9.99 -0.06 13.21
CA ARG A 67 -11.21 -0.70 13.69
C ARG A 67 -11.09 -2.23 13.56
N GLU A 68 -11.55 -2.95 14.59
CA GLU A 68 -11.56 -4.42 14.60
C GLU A 68 -12.29 -4.98 13.36
N SER A 69 -13.43 -4.40 13.00
CA SER A 69 -14.18 -4.79 11.81
C SER A 69 -13.41 -4.70 10.50
N VAL A 70 -12.44 -3.78 10.41
CA VAL A 70 -11.58 -3.64 9.23
C VAL A 70 -10.45 -4.67 9.25
N ILE A 71 -9.87 -4.94 10.40
CA ILE A 71 -8.86 -6.01 10.55
C ILE A 71 -9.47 -7.37 10.19
N ASP A 72 -10.67 -7.66 10.68
CA ASP A 72 -11.36 -8.94 10.49
C ASP A 72 -12.01 -9.10 9.11
N SER A 73 -12.12 -8.02 8.34
CA SER A 73 -12.81 -8.03 7.03
C SER A 73 -12.11 -8.87 5.95
N GLY A 74 -10.80 -9.13 6.09
CA GLY A 74 -9.98 -9.72 5.04
C GLY A 74 -9.61 -8.74 3.91
N GLU A 75 -9.95 -7.46 4.02
CA GLU A 75 -9.65 -6.44 3.00
C GLU A 75 -8.19 -5.99 3.02
N ILE A 76 -7.53 -6.03 4.18
CA ILE A 76 -6.11 -5.64 4.32
C ILE A 76 -5.21 -6.82 3.98
N PHE A 77 -5.46 -7.98 4.58
CA PHE A 77 -4.76 -9.23 4.32
C PHE A 77 -5.68 -10.42 4.62
N THR A 78 -5.33 -11.58 4.07
CA THR A 78 -5.99 -12.87 4.38
C THR A 78 -4.94 -13.88 4.83
N GLU A 79 -5.39 -15.03 5.33
CA GLU A 79 -4.49 -16.14 5.68
C GLU A 79 -3.61 -16.63 4.52
N TYR A 80 -4.00 -16.34 3.27
CA TYR A 80 -3.26 -16.74 2.06
C TYR A 80 -2.29 -15.69 1.54
N THR A 81 -2.36 -14.45 2.04
CA THR A 81 -1.62 -13.31 1.47
C THR A 81 -0.11 -13.56 1.48
N LEU A 82 0.45 -13.92 2.63
CA LEU A 82 1.90 -14.13 2.78
C LEU A 82 2.42 -15.27 1.91
N GLU A 83 1.70 -16.38 1.87
CA GLU A 83 2.08 -17.52 1.05
C GLU A 83 2.02 -17.18 -0.44
N THR A 84 0.97 -16.48 -0.85
CA THR A 84 0.81 -16.02 -2.24
C THR A 84 1.93 -15.07 -2.66
N GLU A 85 2.30 -14.12 -1.81
CA GLU A 85 3.44 -13.23 -2.07
C GLU A 85 4.76 -13.99 -2.23
N LYS A 86 5.03 -14.98 -1.38
CA LYS A 86 6.22 -15.83 -1.48
C LYS A 86 6.25 -16.64 -2.77
N LYS A 87 5.13 -17.23 -3.15
CA LYS A 87 5.00 -17.96 -4.43
C LYS A 87 5.16 -17.04 -5.63
N THR A 88 4.56 -15.87 -5.61
CA THR A 88 4.69 -14.88 -6.67
C THR A 88 6.14 -14.46 -6.87
N LYS A 89 6.85 -14.15 -5.77
CA LYS A 89 8.29 -13.85 -5.83
C LYS A 89 9.10 -15.01 -6.40
N TYR A 90 8.82 -16.23 -5.98
CA TYR A 90 9.52 -17.42 -6.46
C TYR A 90 9.34 -17.64 -7.96
N TYR A 91 8.10 -17.58 -8.46
CA TYR A 91 7.79 -17.87 -9.85
C TYR A 91 8.11 -16.73 -10.83
N THR A 92 8.01 -15.49 -10.39
CA THR A 92 8.26 -14.33 -11.25
C THR A 92 9.68 -13.77 -11.15
N GLY A 93 10.36 -14.03 -10.04
CA GLY A 93 11.65 -13.39 -9.71
C GLY A 93 11.51 -11.92 -9.29
N ILE A 94 10.28 -11.38 -9.25
CA ILE A 94 10.02 -9.99 -8.85
C ILE A 94 10.08 -9.89 -7.33
N ASP A 95 10.83 -8.92 -6.82
CA ASP A 95 10.96 -8.73 -5.38
C ASP A 95 9.67 -8.15 -4.76
N ILE A 96 9.26 -8.73 -3.63
CA ILE A 96 8.10 -8.32 -2.84
C ILE A 96 8.53 -8.21 -1.38
N ASN A 97 8.20 -7.09 -0.75
CA ASN A 97 8.52 -6.87 0.66
C ASN A 97 7.50 -7.55 1.58
N HIS A 98 7.79 -8.77 1.99
CA HIS A 98 6.92 -9.55 2.89
C HIS A 98 6.80 -8.99 4.31
N ASN A 99 7.71 -8.11 4.74
CA ASN A 99 7.67 -7.51 6.07
C ASN A 99 6.40 -6.67 6.28
N ILE A 100 5.84 -6.13 5.22
CA ILE A 100 4.59 -5.36 5.26
C ILE A 100 3.45 -6.26 5.74
N THR A 101 3.25 -7.40 5.08
CA THR A 101 2.21 -8.39 5.45
C THR A 101 2.41 -8.91 6.87
N LEU A 102 3.67 -9.22 7.25
CA LEU A 102 3.99 -9.65 8.62
C LEU A 102 3.68 -8.58 9.67
N MET A 103 3.83 -7.30 9.34
CA MET A 103 3.44 -6.21 10.23
C MET A 103 1.92 -6.04 10.31
N GLU A 104 1.23 -6.15 9.18
CA GLU A 104 -0.23 -6.06 9.12
C GLU A 104 -0.90 -7.18 9.92
N GLU A 105 -0.38 -8.41 9.84
CA GLU A 105 -0.86 -9.56 10.62
C GLU A 105 -0.74 -9.35 12.14
N LYS A 106 0.13 -8.45 12.58
CA LYS A 106 0.36 -8.13 14.00
C LYS A 106 -0.34 -6.86 14.48
N LEU A 107 -1.17 -6.24 13.64
CA LEU A 107 -1.88 -5.03 14.02
C LEU A 107 -2.90 -5.31 15.11
N ASP A 108 -2.81 -4.54 16.20
CA ASP A 108 -3.84 -4.51 17.21
C ASP A 108 -4.99 -3.59 16.80
N CYS A 109 -6.21 -3.95 17.20
CA CYS A 109 -7.37 -3.11 17.00
C CYS A 109 -7.31 -1.83 17.85
N LYS A 110 -8.23 -0.92 17.62
CA LYS A 110 -8.27 0.41 18.20
C LYS A 110 -8.32 0.38 19.74
N THR A 111 -7.22 0.73 20.36
CA THR A 111 -7.06 0.86 21.81
C THR A 111 -6.46 2.21 22.21
N LYS A 112 -5.89 2.95 21.24
CA LYS A 112 -5.19 4.23 21.49
C LYS A 112 -6.10 5.40 21.18
N ASN A 113 -6.32 6.23 22.19
CA ASN A 113 -7.08 7.48 22.05
C ASN A 113 -6.16 8.71 21.96
N ASN A 114 -4.85 8.51 21.94
CA ASN A 114 -3.88 9.61 21.96
C ASN A 114 -3.70 10.16 20.55
N ILE A 115 -4.29 11.32 20.30
CA ILE A 115 -4.20 12.04 19.04
C ILE A 115 -3.45 13.34 19.31
N ASP A 116 -2.17 13.34 18.99
CA ASP A 116 -1.37 14.56 19.01
C ASP A 116 -1.36 15.26 17.63
N GLY A 117 -0.95 16.53 17.60
CA GLY A 117 -0.84 17.30 16.37
C GLY A 117 0.20 16.75 15.41
N LYS A 118 1.23 16.07 15.92
CA LYS A 118 2.28 15.44 15.13
C LYS A 118 1.74 14.25 14.33
N LEU A 119 0.90 13.43 14.93
CA LEU A 119 0.24 12.32 14.25
C LEU A 119 -0.65 12.83 13.11
N ALA A 120 -1.47 13.85 13.36
CA ALA A 120 -2.32 14.45 12.34
C ALA A 120 -1.50 14.99 11.15
N THR A 121 -0.36 15.61 11.42
CA THR A 121 0.57 16.09 10.39
C THR A 121 1.17 14.92 9.59
N ASN A 122 1.59 13.86 10.25
CA ASN A 122 2.10 12.66 9.58
C ASN A 122 1.04 12.04 8.66
N ILE A 123 -0.20 11.95 9.11
CA ILE A 123 -1.32 11.44 8.30
C ILE A 123 -1.58 12.34 7.08
N LYS A 124 -1.57 13.65 7.26
CA LYS A 124 -1.69 14.60 6.13
C LYS A 124 -0.57 14.38 5.10
N ASN A 125 0.67 14.19 5.56
CA ASN A 125 1.80 13.91 4.67
C ASN A 125 1.66 12.59 3.94
N LEU A 126 1.16 11.54 4.61
CA LEU A 126 0.82 10.26 3.96
C LEU A 126 -0.23 10.46 2.86
N ASN A 127 -1.30 11.19 3.15
CA ASN A 127 -2.36 11.48 2.18
C ASN A 127 -1.83 12.20 0.95
N VAL A 128 -1.01 13.24 1.13
CA VAL A 128 -0.39 13.98 0.02
C VAL A 128 0.54 13.08 -0.81
N ARG A 129 1.35 12.27 -0.14
CA ARG A 129 2.27 11.33 -0.81
C ARG A 129 1.50 10.28 -1.61
N ALA A 130 0.42 9.73 -1.05
CA ALA A 130 -0.42 8.76 -1.73
C ALA A 130 -1.06 9.33 -3.00
N ILE A 131 -1.59 10.55 -2.95
CA ILE A 131 -2.17 11.22 -4.11
C ILE A 131 -1.15 11.35 -5.24
N LYS A 132 0.07 11.81 -4.94
CA LYS A 132 1.14 11.93 -5.93
C LYS A 132 1.54 10.60 -6.56
N LEU A 133 1.61 9.54 -5.75
CA LEU A 133 1.94 8.20 -6.24
C LEU A 133 0.84 7.63 -7.14
N VAL A 134 -0.42 7.81 -6.76
CA VAL A 134 -1.56 7.36 -7.58
C VAL A 134 -1.61 8.10 -8.91
N ASP A 135 -1.42 9.42 -8.91
CA ASP A 135 -1.39 10.23 -10.14
C ASP A 135 -0.27 9.76 -11.08
N GLY A 136 0.93 9.53 -10.54
CA GLY A 136 2.06 9.02 -11.31
C GLY A 136 1.82 7.62 -11.88
N LEU A 137 1.20 6.73 -11.13
CA LEU A 137 0.84 5.39 -11.60
C LEU A 137 -0.24 5.43 -12.69
N ILE A 138 -1.19 6.35 -12.59
CA ILE A 138 -2.19 6.58 -13.64
C ILE A 138 -1.50 7.01 -14.93
N ASP A 139 -0.57 7.93 -14.88
CA ASP A 139 0.19 8.38 -16.04
C ASP A 139 0.96 7.22 -16.70
N LEU A 140 1.64 6.39 -15.89
CA LEU A 140 2.31 5.18 -16.39
C LEU A 140 1.34 4.20 -17.07
N LYS A 141 0.13 4.04 -16.55
CA LYS A 141 -0.90 3.19 -17.16
C LYS A 141 -1.41 3.75 -18.49
N ILE A 142 -1.48 5.06 -18.63
CA ILE A 142 -1.86 5.73 -19.87
C ILE A 142 -0.75 5.53 -20.91
N ASP A 143 0.51 5.74 -20.55
CA ASP A 143 1.66 5.54 -21.43
C ASP A 143 1.75 4.11 -21.94
N ARG A 144 1.40 3.11 -21.11
CA ARG A 144 1.31 1.71 -21.54
C ARG A 144 0.32 1.51 -22.70
N LYS A 145 -0.82 2.19 -22.68
CA LYS A 145 -1.83 2.07 -23.75
C LYS A 145 -1.32 2.58 -25.10
N SER A 146 -0.37 3.49 -25.10
CA SER A 146 0.24 4.02 -26.32
C SER A 146 1.31 3.12 -26.92
N VAL A 147 1.72 2.07 -26.20
CA VAL A 147 2.80 1.13 -26.60
C VAL A 147 2.22 -0.21 -27.12
N VAL A 148 0.95 -0.44 -26.92
CA VAL A 148 0.18 -1.58 -27.43
C VAL A 148 -0.64 -1.12 -28.63
#